data_918a117958065dcb8c0834a7a2591f60
#
_entry.id   918a117958065dcb8c0834a7a2591f60
#
_cell.length_a   1.000
_cell.length_b   1.000
_cell.length_c   1.000
_cell.angle_alpha   90.00
_cell.angle_beta   90.00
_cell.angle_gamma   90.00
#
_symmetry.space_group_name_H-M   'P 1'
#
loop_
_entity.id
_entity.type
_entity.pdbx_description
1 polymer ?
#
loop_
_entity_poly.entity_id
_entity_poly.type
_entity_poly.pdbx_seq_one_letter_code
_entity_poly.pdbx_strand_id
1 'polypeptide(L)'
;MFYIDPVAQALKDLDVNPEGIRAVISALNLNAHELDDGSFQRLHISPGVFGGSEAAAELGYHHSKAHQIVSDTILGVVQDLTRFRDGVEQAVNLVNAADESNAADLHSRQSAVEVLVGSSAFAEGDRRERASRNAHHAPDRTGGAAPATGSGF
;
A
#
# COMPACT_ATOMS: atom_id res chain seq x y z
N MET A 1 -6.44 12.40 -22.80
CA MET A 1 -5.12 12.41 -22.15
C MET A 1 -5.39 12.11 -20.68
N PHE A 2 -5.15 10.87 -20.24
CA PHE A 2 -5.57 10.40 -18.92
C PHE A 2 -4.49 10.72 -17.89
N TYR A 3 -4.88 11.41 -16.81
CA TYR A 3 -4.07 11.79 -15.66
C TYR A 3 -3.77 10.55 -14.77
N ILE A 4 -3.12 9.52 -15.28
CA ILE A 4 -2.75 8.32 -14.52
C ILE A 4 -1.36 8.47 -13.87
N ASP A 5 -0.47 9.28 -14.44
CA ASP A 5 0.90 9.44 -13.98
C ASP A 5 1.06 9.98 -12.54
N PRO A 6 0.32 11.01 -12.07
CA PRO A 6 0.52 11.51 -10.71
C PRO A 6 0.02 10.56 -9.62
N VAL A 7 -0.99 9.72 -9.92
CA VAL A 7 -1.48 8.71 -8.96
C VAL A 7 -0.51 7.55 -8.85
N ALA A 8 0.05 7.10 -9.98
CA ALA A 8 1.07 6.03 -9.99
C ALA A 8 2.37 6.49 -9.30
N GLN A 9 2.74 7.77 -9.44
CA GLN A 9 3.89 8.35 -8.77
C GLN A 9 3.63 8.49 -7.26
N ALA A 10 2.46 8.99 -6.86
CA ALA A 10 2.07 9.09 -5.45
C ALA A 10 1.98 7.71 -4.77
N LEU A 11 1.57 6.66 -5.50
CA LEU A 11 1.56 5.28 -4.99
C LEU A 11 2.97 4.69 -4.89
N LYS A 12 3.91 5.08 -5.76
CA LYS A 12 5.33 4.73 -5.65
C LYS A 12 6.03 5.43 -4.50
N ASP A 13 5.63 6.68 -4.21
CA ASP A 13 6.17 7.47 -3.10
C ASP A 13 5.59 7.01 -1.74
N LEU A 14 4.50 6.21 -1.75
CA LEU A 14 4.01 5.45 -0.59
C LEU A 14 4.82 4.15 -0.46
N ASP A 15 6.14 4.28 -0.44
CA ASP A 15 7.03 3.18 -0.10
C ASP A 15 6.83 2.83 1.38
N VAL A 16 5.86 1.93 1.62
CA VAL A 16 5.57 1.38 2.94
C VAL A 16 6.80 0.53 3.32
N ASN A 17 7.76 1.18 3.96
CA ASN A 17 8.97 0.51 4.42
C ASN A 17 8.60 -0.62 5.40
N PRO A 18 8.62 -1.89 4.98
CA PRO A 18 8.19 -3.01 5.82
C PRO A 18 9.06 -3.19 7.06
N GLU A 19 10.32 -2.72 7.03
CA GLU A 19 11.21 -2.74 8.19
C GLU A 19 10.79 -1.67 9.20
N GLY A 20 10.40 -0.48 8.75
CA GLY A 20 9.86 0.57 9.60
C GLY A 20 8.58 0.13 10.30
N ILE A 21 7.68 -0.54 9.60
CA ILE A 21 6.44 -1.09 10.18
C ILE A 21 6.75 -2.15 11.25
N ARG A 22 7.65 -3.10 10.96
CA ARG A 22 8.06 -4.12 11.94
C ARG A 22 8.69 -3.49 13.18
N ALA A 23 9.49 -2.42 12.99
CA ALA A 23 10.07 -1.68 14.11
C ALA A 23 9.00 -1.01 14.97
N VAL A 24 7.97 -0.40 14.37
CA VAL A 24 6.83 0.19 15.08
C VAL A 24 6.05 -0.88 15.84
N ILE A 25 5.69 -2.01 15.21
CA ILE A 25 4.99 -3.12 15.85
C ILE A 25 5.80 -3.67 17.03
N SER A 26 7.12 -3.84 16.87
CA SER A 26 8.01 -4.31 17.92
C SER A 26 8.08 -3.31 19.08
N ALA A 27 8.17 -2.02 18.81
CA ALA A 27 8.19 -0.99 19.84
C ALA A 27 6.86 -0.92 20.61
N LEU A 28 5.72 -1.05 19.93
CA LEU A 28 4.40 -1.11 20.57
C LEU A 28 4.27 -2.31 21.50
N ASN A 29 4.72 -3.50 21.07
CA ASN A 29 4.72 -4.70 21.89
C ASN A 29 5.61 -4.54 23.13
N LEU A 30 6.82 -4.00 22.96
CA LEU A 30 7.75 -3.79 24.05
C LEU A 30 7.17 -2.84 25.10
N ASN A 31 6.67 -1.67 24.65
CA ASN A 31 6.08 -0.68 25.55
C ASN A 31 4.82 -1.20 26.26
N ALA A 32 3.95 -1.95 25.55
CA ALA A 32 2.80 -2.58 26.18
C ALA A 32 3.21 -3.59 27.25
N HIS A 33 4.23 -4.41 26.97
CA HIS A 33 4.74 -5.40 27.91
C HIS A 33 5.42 -4.76 29.13
N GLU A 34 6.22 -3.70 28.94
CA GLU A 34 6.84 -2.97 30.04
C GLU A 34 5.80 -2.32 30.96
N LEU A 35 4.71 -1.80 30.41
CA LEU A 35 3.61 -1.24 31.20
C LEU A 35 2.78 -2.32 31.91
N ASP A 36 2.66 -3.51 31.30
CA ASP A 36 1.86 -4.64 31.82
C ASP A 36 2.64 -5.52 32.80
N ASP A 37 3.92 -5.25 33.07
CA ASP A 37 4.73 -6.07 33.96
C ASP A 37 4.20 -6.12 35.40
N GLY A 38 3.18 -5.33 35.69
CA GLY A 38 2.46 -5.27 36.96
C GLY A 38 3.29 -4.67 38.11
N SER A 39 4.42 -4.05 37.82
CA SER A 39 5.30 -3.45 38.83
C SER A 39 4.58 -2.39 39.65
N PHE A 40 3.80 -1.52 38.97
CA PHE A 40 3.02 -0.48 39.65
C PHE A 40 1.87 -1.06 40.47
N GLN A 41 1.15 -2.08 39.97
CA GLN A 41 0.06 -2.73 40.71
C GLN A 41 0.54 -3.38 42.00
N ARG A 42 1.78 -3.90 41.99
CA ARG A 42 2.43 -4.51 43.17
C ARG A 42 2.88 -3.52 44.23
N LEU A 43 3.00 -2.23 43.87
CA LEU A 43 3.38 -1.16 44.79
C LEU A 43 2.25 -0.68 45.70
N HIS A 44 1.17 -1.47 45.83
CA HIS A 44 0.06 -1.13 46.71
C HIS A 44 0.52 -1.01 48.16
N ILE A 45 0.38 0.16 48.74
CA ILE A 45 0.72 0.42 50.15
C ILE A 45 -0.55 0.22 51.00
N SER A 46 -0.44 -0.64 51.99
CA SER A 46 -1.56 -0.87 52.94
C SER A 46 -1.90 0.40 53.70
N PRO A 47 -3.17 0.77 53.86
CA PRO A 47 -3.61 1.97 54.60
C PRO A 47 -3.02 2.04 56.01
N GLY A 48 -2.76 0.91 56.67
CA GLY A 48 -2.19 0.86 58.03
C GLY A 48 -0.76 1.43 58.13
N VAL A 49 -0.03 1.56 57.05
CA VAL A 49 1.33 2.15 57.03
C VAL A 49 1.32 3.64 57.35
N PHE A 50 0.21 4.35 57.12
CA PHE A 50 0.07 5.78 57.40
C PHE A 50 -0.18 6.09 58.87
N GLY A 51 -0.38 5.09 59.71
CA GLY A 51 -0.62 5.24 61.17
C GLY A 51 -2.07 5.03 61.57
N GLY A 52 -2.37 5.18 62.87
CA GLY A 52 -3.68 4.86 63.48
C GLY A 52 -4.58 6.08 63.74
N SER A 53 -4.21 7.29 63.30
CA SER A 53 -5.08 8.46 63.47
C SER A 53 -6.14 8.53 62.39
N GLU A 54 -7.23 9.26 62.61
CA GLU A 54 -8.30 9.50 61.64
C GLU A 54 -7.75 10.13 60.36
N ALA A 55 -6.89 11.14 60.45
CA ALA A 55 -6.24 11.77 59.33
C ALA A 55 -5.33 10.78 58.54
N ALA A 56 -4.66 9.85 59.20
CA ALA A 56 -3.88 8.79 58.57
C ALA A 56 -4.76 7.77 57.83
N ALA A 57 -5.91 7.44 58.37
CA ALA A 57 -6.90 6.58 57.68
C ALA A 57 -7.46 7.24 56.40
N GLU A 58 -7.75 8.55 56.47
CA GLU A 58 -8.19 9.33 55.29
C GLU A 58 -7.10 9.41 54.23
N LEU A 59 -5.85 9.66 54.61
CA LEU A 59 -4.72 9.65 53.71
C LEU A 59 -4.55 8.29 53.00
N GLY A 60 -4.63 7.20 53.78
CA GLY A 60 -4.61 5.82 53.26
C GLY A 60 -5.72 5.55 52.24
N TYR A 61 -6.91 6.02 52.51
CA TYR A 61 -8.03 5.90 51.56
C TYR A 61 -7.75 6.63 50.24
N HIS A 62 -7.34 7.92 50.32
CA HIS A 62 -7.02 8.70 49.11
C HIS A 62 -5.87 8.12 48.33
N HIS A 63 -4.83 7.63 49.01
CA HIS A 63 -3.72 6.93 48.39
C HIS A 63 -4.20 5.69 47.60
N SER A 64 -4.98 4.83 48.24
CA SER A 64 -5.52 3.62 47.59
C SER A 64 -6.40 3.95 46.39
N LYS A 65 -7.21 4.99 46.50
CA LYS A 65 -8.04 5.47 45.41
C LYS A 65 -7.21 6.01 44.23
N ALA A 66 -6.19 6.81 44.52
CA ALA A 66 -5.27 7.32 43.50
C ALA A 66 -4.49 6.19 42.82
N HIS A 67 -3.98 5.23 43.61
CA HIS A 67 -3.29 4.05 43.08
C HIS A 67 -4.18 3.24 42.12
N GLN A 68 -5.45 3.02 42.49
CA GLN A 68 -6.40 2.32 41.65
C GLN A 68 -6.65 3.06 40.33
N ILE A 69 -6.87 4.38 40.36
CA ILE A 69 -7.07 5.19 39.15
C ILE A 69 -5.86 5.10 38.20
N VAL A 70 -4.64 5.20 38.76
CA VAL A 70 -3.44 5.10 37.94
C VAL A 70 -3.28 3.67 37.36
N SER A 71 -3.56 2.62 38.16
CA SER A 71 -3.53 1.23 37.68
C SER A 71 -4.51 1.01 36.52
N ASP A 72 -5.75 1.47 36.68
CA ASP A 72 -6.78 1.35 35.64
C ASP A 72 -6.40 2.13 34.37
N THR A 73 -5.76 3.30 34.54
CA THR A 73 -5.24 4.09 33.41
C THR A 73 -4.12 3.36 32.68
N ILE A 74 -3.16 2.76 33.39
CA ILE A 74 -2.08 1.97 32.78
C ILE A 74 -2.65 0.81 31.98
N LEU A 75 -3.60 0.06 32.55
CA LEU A 75 -4.26 -1.05 31.85
C LEU A 75 -5.00 -0.55 30.59
N GLY A 76 -5.65 0.59 30.65
CA GLY A 76 -6.28 1.21 29.49
C GLY A 76 -5.27 1.54 28.39
N VAL A 77 -4.13 2.12 28.74
CA VAL A 77 -3.04 2.42 27.78
C VAL A 77 -2.50 1.14 27.15
N VAL A 78 -2.27 0.07 27.92
CA VAL A 78 -1.83 -1.23 27.39
C VAL A 78 -2.81 -1.78 26.36
N GLN A 79 -4.10 -1.71 26.66
CA GLN A 79 -5.15 -2.14 25.73
C GLN A 79 -5.15 -1.32 24.45
N ASP A 80 -4.99 0.00 24.55
CA ASP A 80 -4.97 0.88 23.39
C ASP A 80 -3.72 0.67 22.53
N LEU A 81 -2.55 0.45 23.13
CA LEU A 81 -1.33 0.09 22.39
C LEU A 81 -1.50 -1.23 21.64
N THR A 82 -2.11 -2.22 22.28
CA THR A 82 -2.41 -3.52 21.65
C THR A 82 -3.37 -3.37 20.48
N ARG A 83 -4.45 -2.62 20.65
CA ARG A 83 -5.41 -2.34 19.54
C ARG A 83 -4.76 -1.59 18.39
N PHE A 84 -3.90 -0.64 18.70
CA PHE A 84 -3.18 0.12 17.67
C PHE A 84 -2.22 -0.78 16.88
N ARG A 85 -1.47 -1.65 17.55
CA ARG A 85 -0.64 -2.67 16.92
C ARG A 85 -1.44 -3.55 15.97
N ASP A 86 -2.56 -4.11 16.45
CA ASP A 86 -3.42 -4.99 15.66
C ASP A 86 -3.99 -4.26 14.43
N GLY A 87 -4.33 -2.98 14.59
CA GLY A 87 -4.76 -2.13 13.48
C GLY A 87 -3.68 -1.91 12.42
N VAL A 88 -2.43 -1.70 12.84
CA VAL A 88 -1.28 -1.58 11.92
C VAL A 88 -1.05 -2.88 11.17
N GLU A 89 -1.05 -4.04 11.86
CA GLU A 89 -0.90 -5.35 11.23
C GLU A 89 -2.02 -5.62 10.21
N GLN A 90 -3.25 -5.30 10.56
CA GLN A 90 -4.39 -5.44 9.65
C GLN A 90 -4.26 -4.55 8.41
N ALA A 91 -3.84 -3.30 8.58
CA ALA A 91 -3.62 -2.38 7.46
C ALA A 91 -2.54 -2.89 6.50
N VAL A 92 -1.42 -3.41 7.04
CA VAL A 92 -0.35 -4.02 6.23
C VAL A 92 -0.86 -5.21 5.43
N ASN A 93 -1.63 -6.09 6.07
CA ASN A 93 -2.19 -7.27 5.40
C ASN A 93 -3.15 -6.88 4.27
N LEU A 94 -3.96 -5.83 4.46
CA LEU A 94 -4.85 -5.31 3.41
C LEU A 94 -4.07 -4.72 2.22
N VAL A 95 -3.00 -3.97 2.48
CA VAL A 95 -2.14 -3.42 1.42
C VAL A 95 -1.48 -4.55 0.63
N ASN A 96 -0.87 -5.53 1.32
CA ASN A 96 -0.23 -6.67 0.66
C ASN A 96 -1.22 -7.48 -0.20
N ALA A 97 -2.42 -7.74 0.32
CA ALA A 97 -3.46 -8.45 -0.44
C ALA A 97 -3.93 -7.66 -1.69
N ALA A 98 -4.00 -6.33 -1.59
CA ALA A 98 -4.32 -5.48 -2.73
C ALA A 98 -3.21 -5.50 -3.78
N ASP A 99 -1.94 -5.47 -3.35
CA ASP A 99 -0.79 -5.53 -4.25
C ASP A 99 -0.69 -6.88 -4.97
N GLU A 100 -0.91 -7.99 -4.27
CA GLU A 100 -0.95 -9.32 -4.88
C GLU A 100 -2.08 -9.44 -5.92
N SER A 101 -3.27 -8.91 -5.60
CA SER A 101 -4.41 -8.90 -6.53
C SER A 101 -4.12 -8.07 -7.77
N ASN A 102 -3.53 -6.89 -7.61
CA ASN A 102 -3.16 -6.01 -8.71
C ASN A 102 -2.08 -6.64 -9.60
N ALA A 103 -1.07 -7.29 -9.01
CA ALA A 103 -0.02 -7.98 -9.74
C ALA A 103 -0.58 -9.14 -10.57
N ALA A 104 -1.52 -9.93 -10.02
CA ALA A 104 -2.17 -11.02 -10.73
C ALA A 104 -3.03 -10.51 -11.90
N ASP A 105 -3.76 -9.40 -11.72
CA ASP A 105 -4.56 -8.78 -12.77
C ASP A 105 -3.68 -8.24 -13.91
N LEU A 106 -2.57 -7.57 -13.59
CA LEU A 106 -1.61 -7.09 -14.57
C LEU A 106 -0.99 -8.23 -15.36
N HIS A 107 -0.59 -9.31 -14.70
CA HIS A 107 -0.03 -10.48 -15.38
C HIS A 107 -1.04 -11.16 -16.30
N SER A 108 -2.28 -11.27 -15.88
CA SER A 108 -3.39 -11.77 -16.71
C SER A 108 -3.61 -10.92 -17.96
N ARG A 109 -3.61 -9.60 -17.83
CA ARG A 109 -3.75 -8.66 -18.94
C ARG A 109 -2.55 -8.73 -19.89
N GLN A 110 -1.33 -8.82 -19.36
CA GLN A 110 -0.13 -8.99 -20.18
C GLN A 110 -0.19 -10.27 -21.00
N SER A 111 -0.56 -11.40 -20.40
CA SER A 111 -0.73 -12.68 -21.08
C SER A 111 -1.81 -12.61 -22.17
N ALA A 112 -2.91 -11.90 -21.92
CA ALA A 112 -3.97 -11.70 -22.92
C ALA A 112 -3.46 -10.87 -24.11
N VAL A 113 -2.66 -9.83 -23.87
CA VAL A 113 -2.03 -9.01 -24.93
C VAL A 113 -1.04 -9.84 -25.74
N GLU A 114 -0.21 -10.67 -25.10
CA GLU A 114 0.75 -11.55 -25.79
C GLU A 114 0.04 -12.55 -26.71
N VAL A 115 -1.04 -13.17 -26.23
CA VAL A 115 -1.89 -14.06 -27.04
C VAL A 115 -2.49 -13.31 -28.24
N LEU A 116 -2.99 -12.08 -28.03
CA LEU A 116 -3.57 -11.27 -29.10
C LEU A 116 -2.53 -10.90 -30.16
N VAL A 117 -1.35 -10.43 -29.74
CA VAL A 117 -0.23 -10.07 -30.64
C VAL A 117 0.29 -11.29 -31.41
N GLY A 118 0.33 -12.48 -30.78
CA GLY A 118 0.72 -13.74 -31.40
C GLY A 118 -0.36 -14.34 -32.32
N SER A 119 -1.58 -13.81 -32.35
CA SER A 119 -2.67 -14.36 -33.14
C SER A 119 -2.46 -14.12 -34.66
N SER A 120 -2.87 -15.09 -35.45
CA SER A 120 -2.82 -14.99 -36.93
C SER A 120 -3.65 -13.81 -37.45
N ALA A 121 -4.73 -13.48 -36.79
CA ALA A 121 -5.59 -12.35 -37.14
C ALA A 121 -4.87 -10.99 -37.02
N PHE A 122 -4.06 -10.80 -35.97
CA PHE A 122 -3.25 -9.60 -35.81
C PHE A 122 -2.15 -9.52 -36.85
N ALA A 123 -1.44 -10.65 -37.13
CA ALA A 123 -0.41 -10.71 -38.17
C ALA A 123 -0.96 -10.43 -39.58
N GLU A 124 -2.20 -10.85 -39.84
CA GLU A 124 -2.86 -10.60 -41.11
C GLU A 124 -3.32 -9.14 -41.26
N GLY A 125 -3.79 -8.52 -40.18
CA GLY A 125 -4.11 -7.10 -40.12
C GLY A 125 -2.91 -6.23 -40.43
N ASP A 126 -1.77 -6.50 -39.82
CA ASP A 126 -0.52 -5.77 -40.02
C ASP A 126 0.01 -5.92 -41.47
N ARG A 127 -0.12 -7.12 -42.08
CA ARG A 127 0.19 -7.35 -43.49
C ARG A 127 -0.68 -6.54 -44.42
N ARG A 128 -1.99 -6.47 -44.17
CA ARG A 128 -2.93 -5.69 -45.00
C ARG A 128 -2.65 -4.20 -44.92
N GLU A 129 -2.32 -3.69 -43.71
CA GLU A 129 -1.99 -2.29 -43.53
C GLU A 129 -0.68 -1.92 -44.24
N ARG A 130 0.35 -2.74 -44.16
CA ARG A 130 1.60 -2.56 -44.92
C ARG A 130 1.39 -2.62 -46.42
N ALA A 131 0.56 -3.52 -46.91
CA ALA A 131 0.22 -3.62 -48.31
C ALA A 131 -0.53 -2.38 -48.82
N SER A 132 -1.44 -1.83 -48.01
CA SER A 132 -2.17 -0.60 -48.31
C SER A 132 -1.25 0.62 -48.37
N ARG A 133 -0.33 0.77 -47.43
CA ARG A 133 0.68 1.83 -47.43
C ARG A 133 1.58 1.78 -48.66
N ASN A 134 2.03 0.60 -49.06
CA ASN A 134 2.87 0.40 -50.22
C ASN A 134 2.12 0.67 -51.53
N ALA A 135 0.83 0.36 -51.61
CA ALA A 135 -0.01 0.68 -52.76
C ALA A 135 -0.20 2.20 -52.99
N HIS A 136 -0.25 2.98 -51.90
CA HIS A 136 -0.36 4.45 -51.98
C HIS A 136 0.99 5.14 -52.28
N HIS A 137 2.11 4.42 -52.16
CA HIS A 137 3.46 4.94 -52.49
C HIS A 137 3.99 4.46 -53.85
N ALA A 138 3.20 3.74 -54.63
CA ALA A 138 3.59 3.37 -55.98
C ALA A 138 3.69 4.67 -56.84
N PRO A 139 4.90 5.02 -57.38
CA PRO A 139 5.02 6.19 -58.18
C PRO A 139 4.19 6.04 -59.45
N ASP A 140 3.37 7.06 -59.77
CA ASP A 140 2.55 7.16 -60.93
C ASP A 140 3.43 7.11 -62.21
N ARG A 141 3.58 5.89 -62.79
CA ARG A 141 4.31 5.66 -64.02
C ARG A 141 3.43 5.93 -65.24
N THR A 142 2.71 7.02 -65.29
CA THR A 142 2.11 7.58 -66.50
C THR A 142 3.07 8.64 -67.09
N GLY A 143 4.27 8.20 -67.42
CA GLY A 143 5.21 8.98 -68.24
C GLY A 143 4.86 8.79 -69.71
N GLY A 144 4.26 9.79 -70.30
CA GLY A 144 3.76 9.81 -71.66
C GLY A 144 4.76 9.38 -72.74
N ALA A 145 4.31 8.47 -73.55
CA ALA A 145 4.86 8.26 -74.88
C ALA A 145 4.50 9.46 -75.77
N ALA A 146 5.47 10.28 -76.09
CA ALA A 146 5.33 11.31 -77.11
C ALA A 146 5.21 10.67 -78.50
N PRO A 147 4.27 11.07 -79.37
CA PRO A 147 4.20 10.56 -80.72
C PRO A 147 5.34 11.18 -81.56
N ALA A 148 6.10 10.36 -82.20
CA ALA A 148 7.06 10.78 -83.22
C ALA A 148 6.28 11.27 -84.48
N THR A 149 6.23 12.58 -84.72
CA THR A 149 5.83 13.11 -85.98
C THR A 149 6.98 12.97 -86.96
N GLY A 150 6.82 12.07 -87.91
CA GLY A 150 7.59 12.06 -89.15
C GLY A 150 7.17 13.22 -90.06
N SER A 151 8.15 13.96 -90.56
CA SER A 151 7.96 14.84 -91.71
C SER A 151 9.05 14.46 -92.69
N GLY A 152 8.56 13.92 -93.81
CA GLY A 152 9.35 13.83 -95.04
C GLY A 152 9.46 15.16 -95.74
N PHE A 153 10.50 15.34 -96.41
CA PHE A 153 10.93 15.74 -97.67
C PHE A 153 12.40 15.98 -97.70
#